data_51e4ee2500f5695f22d458ac3bf820f3
#
_entry.id   51e4ee2500f5695f22d458ac3bf820f3
#
_cell.length_a   1.000
_cell.length_b   1.000
_cell.length_c   1.000
_cell.angle_alpha   90.00
_cell.angle_beta   90.00
_cell.angle_gamma   90.00
#
_symmetry.space_group_name_H-M   'P 1'
#
loop_
_entity.id
_entity.type
_entity.pdbx_description
1 polymer ?
#
loop_
_entity_poly.entity_id
_entity_poly.type
_entity_poly.pdbx_seq_one_letter_code
_entity_poly.pdbx_strand_id
1 'polypeptide(L)'
;MSLWLCLRFDLLPLEALLKQHGHAGDAPTIVVAQRRILVCDESASLAGVMPTHTLSTAQALLAHTEYRLFERAPETEDALLEQLTIWAYGLSPHLERWRDNALTIEIGSCLRLHQGLGSLLERVDAEMSLRGLTVTLGVAETRDAAWLLSHAERDIARHPERPLTERLAPLPLELIQADFPKIIKRLERSGIQRFGQLLDIPLPALGKRCGETFLNWLSQAKGHQQEPAVTYQPPERFEDTLWFGFDIQNRQELHPAMQRLLTHFCQFLVNTQLSTVVIEWRYLRPQHLIQTPAPSPQPHETRSALQQDSRPGATAFKVFSDVAQHNAKLWFELSCLQLDTWSLPGDIEGISLVVDQLQEASVAPQDLFHTGVTAASRHELVDRLRSRLGLQAVGYLDCRYEHLPEHAVFETHTLSTRQNRDSDALGQRPFWLLPTPQPIHQDTEQLYWNGPLNVLHGPERIEDQWWTTPVSRDYYIAQTPQKQPIWIYQDRHNRRWYLHGLFA
;
A
#
# COMPACT_ATOMS: atom_id res chain seq x y z
N MET A 1 -7.52 27.27 17.13
CA MET A 1 -6.32 27.15 17.98
C MET A 1 -5.61 25.88 17.52
N SER A 2 -4.32 25.98 17.22
CA SER A 2 -3.51 24.80 16.92
C SER A 2 -3.37 23.96 18.20
N LEU A 3 -3.57 22.66 18.09
CA LEU A 3 -3.38 21.69 19.17
C LEU A 3 -2.55 20.54 18.62
N TRP A 4 -1.44 20.27 19.28
CA TRP A 4 -0.48 19.26 18.86
C TRP A 4 -0.51 18.06 19.79
N LEU A 5 -0.48 16.87 19.20
CA LEU A 5 -0.28 15.59 19.88
C LEU A 5 1.11 15.09 19.56
N CYS A 6 1.88 14.79 20.59
CA CYS A 6 3.16 14.08 20.45
C CYS A 6 2.97 12.61 20.87
N LEU A 7 3.40 11.70 20.00
CA LEU A 7 3.55 10.27 20.28
C LEU A 7 5.05 9.99 20.43
N ARG A 8 5.49 9.58 21.61
CA ARG A 8 6.88 9.27 21.88
C ARG A 8 7.04 7.78 22.23
N PHE A 9 8.03 7.14 21.62
CA PHE A 9 8.29 5.71 21.65
C PHE A 9 9.65 5.44 22.32
N ASP A 10 9.67 5.30 23.64
CA ASP A 10 10.91 5.11 24.38
C ASP A 10 11.55 3.74 24.14
N LEU A 11 10.74 2.74 23.85
CA LEU A 11 11.16 1.37 23.57
C LEU A 11 11.30 1.08 22.06
N LEU A 12 11.25 2.10 21.20
CA LEU A 12 11.32 1.95 19.74
C LEU A 12 12.45 1.00 19.27
N PRO A 13 13.72 1.13 19.76
CA PRO A 13 14.79 0.23 19.35
C PRO A 13 14.54 -1.23 19.69
N LEU A 14 13.91 -1.50 20.84
CA LEU A 14 13.58 -2.84 21.29
C LEU A 14 12.38 -3.40 20.53
N GLU A 15 11.31 -2.63 20.46
CA GLU A 15 10.04 -3.05 19.83
C GLU A 15 10.18 -3.26 18.33
N ALA A 16 11.02 -2.48 17.64
CA ALA A 16 11.33 -2.66 16.22
C ALA A 16 12.03 -4.00 15.98
N LEU A 17 13.02 -4.35 16.81
CA LEU A 17 13.76 -5.62 16.73
C LEU A 17 12.87 -6.83 17.07
N LEU A 18 12.03 -6.71 18.12
CA LEU A 18 11.10 -7.77 18.49
C LEU A 18 10.05 -8.04 17.39
N LYS A 19 9.64 -7.02 16.66
CA LYS A 19 8.75 -7.20 15.49
C LYS A 19 9.44 -7.92 14.34
N GLN A 20 10.73 -7.67 14.14
CA GLN A 20 11.53 -8.32 13.10
C GLN A 20 11.85 -9.78 13.43
N HIS A 21 12.22 -10.06 14.68
CA HIS A 21 12.71 -11.38 15.11
C HIS A 21 11.66 -12.25 15.81
N GLY A 22 10.44 -11.75 15.94
CA GLY A 22 9.36 -12.44 16.65
C GLY A 22 9.45 -12.34 18.18
N HIS A 23 8.29 -12.45 18.83
CA HIS A 23 8.20 -12.58 20.28
C HIS A 23 8.48 -14.05 20.66
N ALA A 24 9.65 -14.33 21.14
CA ALA A 24 9.96 -15.67 21.67
C ALA A 24 10.12 -15.59 23.20
N GLY A 25 9.01 -15.76 23.93
CA GLY A 25 8.99 -16.03 25.37
C GLY A 25 9.30 -14.82 26.28
N ASP A 26 9.28 -15.06 27.59
CA ASP A 26 9.50 -14.07 28.66
C ASP A 26 10.99 -13.82 28.97
N ALA A 27 11.90 -14.23 28.10
CA ALA A 27 13.33 -14.05 28.33
C ALA A 27 13.72 -12.57 28.30
N PRO A 28 14.45 -12.08 29.34
CA PRO A 28 14.93 -10.71 29.40
C PRO A 28 15.62 -10.29 28.12
N THR A 29 15.22 -9.14 27.57
CA THR A 29 15.73 -8.65 26.29
C THR A 29 16.41 -7.29 26.46
N ILE A 30 17.61 -7.14 25.93
CA ILE A 30 18.41 -5.92 26.01
C ILE A 30 18.89 -5.50 24.62
N VAL A 31 18.86 -4.21 24.35
CA VAL A 31 19.43 -3.59 23.14
C VAL A 31 20.66 -2.77 23.52
N VAL A 32 21.75 -2.99 22.79
CA VAL A 32 23.04 -2.38 23.05
C VAL A 32 23.44 -1.45 21.93
N ALA A 33 23.97 -0.30 22.29
CA ALA A 33 24.66 0.62 21.39
C ALA A 33 26.00 1.04 22.00
N GLN A 34 27.08 0.95 21.23
CA GLN A 34 28.43 1.34 21.68
C GLN A 34 28.83 0.70 23.01
N ARG A 35 28.51 -0.59 23.20
CA ARG A 35 28.78 -1.38 24.44
C ARG A 35 28.04 -0.89 25.69
N ARG A 36 26.99 -0.09 25.55
CA ARG A 36 26.11 0.33 26.64
C ARG A 36 24.69 -0.09 26.35
N ILE A 37 23.95 -0.38 27.41
CA ILE A 37 22.52 -0.68 27.29
C ILE A 37 21.79 0.59 26.87
N LEU A 38 21.12 0.52 25.72
CA LEU A 38 20.29 1.61 25.19
C LEU A 38 18.88 1.54 25.79
N VAL A 39 18.25 0.38 25.65
CA VAL A 39 16.94 0.07 26.20
C VAL A 39 16.89 -1.40 26.62
N CYS A 40 16.00 -1.73 27.55
CA CYS A 40 15.73 -3.08 28.00
C CYS A 40 14.24 -3.25 28.26
N ASP A 41 13.75 -4.49 28.20
CA ASP A 41 12.39 -4.82 28.56
C ASP A 41 12.15 -4.81 30.08
N GLU A 42 10.90 -5.01 30.48
CA GLU A 42 10.52 -5.03 31.89
C GLU A 42 11.20 -6.18 32.66
N SER A 43 11.34 -7.36 32.04
CA SER A 43 12.00 -8.53 32.64
C SER A 43 13.47 -8.27 32.95
N ALA A 44 14.21 -7.64 32.04
CA ALA A 44 15.59 -7.23 32.26
C ALA A 44 15.70 -6.11 33.31
N SER A 45 14.74 -5.17 33.30
CA SER A 45 14.68 -4.10 34.31
C SER A 45 14.42 -4.63 35.72
N LEU A 46 13.55 -5.62 35.87
CA LEU A 46 13.31 -6.32 37.14
C LEU A 46 14.56 -7.08 37.61
N ALA A 47 15.40 -7.58 36.69
CA ALA A 47 16.69 -8.16 37.02
C ALA A 47 17.78 -7.12 37.38
N GLY A 48 17.43 -5.82 37.40
CA GLY A 48 18.31 -4.71 37.80
C GLY A 48 19.09 -4.10 36.62
N VAL A 49 18.86 -4.50 35.39
CA VAL A 49 19.48 -3.88 34.20
C VAL A 49 18.85 -2.50 33.96
N MET A 50 19.69 -1.49 33.78
CA MET A 50 19.23 -0.12 33.53
C MET A 50 19.86 0.40 32.21
N PRO A 51 19.15 1.30 31.50
CA PRO A 51 19.76 2.08 30.41
C PRO A 51 21.05 2.75 30.91
N THR A 52 22.05 2.89 30.05
CA THR A 52 23.40 3.39 30.34
C THR A 52 24.37 2.44 31.06
N HIS A 53 23.90 1.31 31.62
CA HIS A 53 24.82 0.28 32.12
C HIS A 53 25.73 -0.22 31.01
N THR A 54 26.94 -0.63 31.38
CA THR A 54 27.83 -1.30 30.42
C THR A 54 27.32 -2.70 30.11
N LEU A 55 27.63 -3.22 28.93
CA LEU A 55 27.26 -4.60 28.55
C LEU A 55 27.77 -5.61 29.60
N SER A 56 29.00 -5.44 30.12
CA SER A 56 29.54 -6.35 31.13
C SER A 56 28.77 -6.31 32.45
N THR A 57 28.28 -5.14 32.85
CA THR A 57 27.39 -5.02 34.01
C THR A 57 26.08 -5.73 33.82
N ALA A 58 25.43 -5.56 32.66
CA ALA A 58 24.16 -6.22 32.33
C ALA A 58 24.34 -7.76 32.27
N GLN A 59 25.43 -8.22 31.67
CA GLN A 59 25.77 -9.65 31.63
C GLN A 59 26.01 -10.25 33.03
N ALA A 60 26.62 -9.52 33.93
CA ALA A 60 26.81 -9.97 35.31
C ALA A 60 25.46 -10.06 36.05
N LEU A 61 24.55 -9.11 35.82
CA LEU A 61 23.22 -9.11 36.43
C LEU A 61 22.32 -10.28 35.89
N LEU A 62 22.49 -10.64 34.62
CA LEU A 62 21.75 -11.67 33.94
C LEU A 62 22.45 -13.05 33.89
N ALA A 63 23.57 -13.22 34.62
CA ALA A 63 24.45 -14.41 34.53
C ALA A 63 23.77 -15.76 34.78
N HIS A 64 22.62 -15.77 35.46
CA HIS A 64 21.85 -16.97 35.80
C HIS A 64 20.53 -17.09 35.07
N THR A 65 20.28 -16.23 34.08
CA THR A 65 19.03 -16.16 33.33
C THR A 65 19.34 -16.22 31.84
N GLU A 66 18.61 -17.00 31.09
CA GLU A 66 18.67 -16.94 29.64
C GLU A 66 18.13 -15.60 29.18
N TYR A 67 18.89 -14.86 28.38
CA TYR A 67 18.52 -13.51 27.91
C TYR A 67 18.85 -13.34 26.44
N ARG A 68 18.22 -12.33 25.83
CA ARG A 68 18.46 -11.94 24.44
C ARG A 68 19.25 -10.65 24.40
N LEU A 69 20.22 -10.62 23.50
CA LEU A 69 21.05 -9.45 23.25
C LEU A 69 20.93 -9.08 21.77
N PHE A 70 20.50 -7.85 21.52
CA PHE A 70 20.49 -7.27 20.19
C PHE A 70 21.42 -6.05 20.13
N GLU A 71 22.07 -5.85 18.99
CA GLU A 71 22.67 -4.57 18.65
C GLU A 71 21.61 -3.64 18.08
N ARG A 72 21.74 -2.35 18.34
CA ARG A 72 20.83 -1.33 17.77
C ARG A 72 20.84 -1.40 16.26
N ALA A 73 19.67 -1.40 15.65
CA ALA A 73 19.45 -1.38 14.20
C ALA A 73 18.64 -0.14 13.79
N PRO A 74 19.27 1.01 13.53
CA PRO A 74 18.56 2.26 13.21
C PRO A 74 17.62 2.13 11.99
N GLU A 75 17.97 1.28 11.03
CA GLU A 75 17.14 1.05 9.84
C GLU A 75 15.78 0.43 10.19
N THR A 76 15.73 -0.47 11.18
CA THR A 76 14.47 -1.06 11.64
C THR A 76 13.63 -0.08 12.46
N GLU A 77 14.30 0.79 13.23
CA GLU A 77 13.65 1.89 13.96
C GLU A 77 13.00 2.87 12.98
N ASP A 78 13.73 3.27 11.93
CA ASP A 78 13.27 4.16 10.88
C ASP A 78 12.09 3.55 10.09
N ALA A 79 12.17 2.28 9.73
CA ALA A 79 11.10 1.59 9.03
C ALA A 79 9.81 1.54 9.86
N LEU A 80 9.92 1.22 11.16
CA LEU A 80 8.76 1.22 12.06
C LEU A 80 8.18 2.62 12.25
N LEU A 81 9.03 3.64 12.39
CA LEU A 81 8.59 5.02 12.54
C LEU A 81 7.91 5.53 11.26
N GLU A 82 8.37 5.10 10.06
CA GLU A 82 7.69 5.39 8.80
C GLU A 82 6.29 4.79 8.74
N GLN A 83 6.14 3.52 9.10
CA GLN A 83 4.82 2.87 9.17
C GLN A 83 3.87 3.61 10.13
N LEU A 84 4.40 4.06 11.29
CA LEU A 84 3.62 4.84 12.24
C LEU A 84 3.26 6.24 11.70
N THR A 85 4.16 6.85 10.93
CA THR A 85 3.91 8.13 10.27
C THR A 85 2.79 8.02 9.23
N ILE A 86 2.82 6.97 8.41
CA ILE A 86 1.77 6.67 7.42
C ILE A 86 0.42 6.44 8.14
N TRP A 87 0.42 5.69 9.23
CA TRP A 87 -0.79 5.49 10.02
C TRP A 87 -1.30 6.81 10.63
N ALA A 88 -0.41 7.62 11.19
CA ALA A 88 -0.73 8.90 11.81
C ALA A 88 -1.28 9.92 10.82
N TYR A 89 -0.94 9.81 9.52
CA TYR A 89 -1.53 10.59 8.44
C TYR A 89 -3.06 10.44 8.38
N GLY A 90 -3.60 9.30 8.77
CA GLY A 90 -5.06 9.10 8.90
C GLY A 90 -5.69 9.86 10.09
N LEU A 91 -4.90 10.43 10.98
CA LEU A 91 -5.37 11.29 12.07
C LEU A 91 -5.39 12.76 11.63
N SER A 92 -4.34 13.21 10.95
CA SER A 92 -4.18 14.55 10.40
C SER A 92 -3.12 14.57 9.29
N PRO A 93 -3.30 15.38 8.24
CA PRO A 93 -2.27 15.55 7.21
C PRO A 93 -1.08 16.41 7.68
N HIS A 94 -1.22 17.12 8.80
CA HIS A 94 -0.18 17.97 9.37
C HIS A 94 0.55 17.26 10.47
N LEU A 95 1.60 16.54 10.08
CA LEU A 95 2.44 15.77 11.01
C LEU A 95 3.88 15.74 10.54
N GLU A 96 4.78 15.50 11.47
CA GLU A 96 6.19 15.27 11.16
C GLU A 96 6.84 14.34 12.18
N ARG A 97 7.94 13.72 11.76
CA ARG A 97 8.82 13.01 12.67
C ARG A 97 9.52 14.03 13.56
N TRP A 98 9.47 13.79 14.85
CA TRP A 98 10.07 14.68 15.84
C TRP A 98 11.13 13.92 16.62
N ARG A 99 12.38 14.34 16.48
CA ARG A 99 13.53 13.60 17.00
C ARG A 99 13.58 12.17 16.44
N ASP A 100 14.39 11.31 17.02
CA ASP A 100 14.60 9.95 16.50
C ASP A 100 13.49 8.96 16.91
N ASN A 101 12.62 9.34 17.87
CA ASN A 101 11.68 8.40 18.48
C ASN A 101 10.29 8.98 18.71
N ALA A 102 9.91 10.04 18.02
CA ALA A 102 8.61 10.67 18.24
C ALA A 102 7.96 11.15 16.95
N LEU A 103 6.63 11.28 16.98
CA LEU A 103 5.82 11.92 15.96
C LEU A 103 5.06 13.08 16.59
N THR A 104 4.95 14.21 15.90
CA THR A 104 4.09 15.32 16.27
C THR A 104 3.01 15.53 15.23
N ILE A 105 1.78 15.66 15.66
CA ILE A 105 0.58 15.69 14.83
C ILE A 105 -0.27 16.89 15.22
N GLU A 106 -0.61 17.77 14.28
CA GLU A 106 -1.58 18.83 14.51
C GLU A 106 -2.99 18.24 14.49
N ILE A 107 -3.64 18.19 15.63
CA ILE A 107 -4.96 17.57 15.81
C ILE A 107 -6.09 18.58 15.97
N GLY A 108 -5.80 19.84 16.24
CA GLY A 108 -6.79 20.87 16.54
C GLY A 108 -7.78 21.07 15.40
N SER A 109 -7.32 20.99 14.14
CA SER A 109 -8.15 21.08 12.94
C SER A 109 -9.04 19.85 12.72
N CYS A 110 -8.67 18.70 13.28
CA CYS A 110 -9.33 17.41 13.04
C CYS A 110 -10.17 16.90 14.23
N LEU A 111 -10.22 17.60 15.35
CA LEU A 111 -10.94 17.15 16.56
C LEU A 111 -12.41 16.83 16.33
N ARG A 112 -13.10 17.60 15.46
CA ARG A 112 -14.51 17.33 15.13
C ARG A 112 -14.69 16.01 14.40
N LEU A 113 -13.77 15.68 13.51
CA LEU A 113 -13.75 14.41 12.77
C LEU A 113 -13.60 13.23 13.73
N HIS A 114 -12.80 13.39 14.77
CA HIS A 114 -12.50 12.36 15.76
C HIS A 114 -13.43 12.38 17.00
N GLN A 115 -14.54 13.11 16.97
CA GLN A 115 -15.51 13.21 18.07
C GLN A 115 -14.91 13.78 19.38
N GLY A 116 -13.87 14.56 19.28
CA GLY A 116 -13.19 15.23 20.38
C GLY A 116 -11.85 14.59 20.78
N LEU A 117 -11.14 15.27 21.69
CA LEU A 117 -9.80 14.88 22.12
C LEU A 117 -9.79 13.52 22.84
N GLY A 118 -10.74 13.27 23.76
CA GLY A 118 -10.79 12.02 24.53
C GLY A 118 -10.88 10.79 23.62
N SER A 119 -11.85 10.80 22.68
CA SER A 119 -12.05 9.70 21.72
C SER A 119 -10.82 9.50 20.81
N LEU A 120 -10.15 10.59 20.40
CA LEU A 120 -8.93 10.49 19.63
C LEU A 120 -7.80 9.81 20.42
N LEU A 121 -7.58 10.21 21.68
CA LEU A 121 -6.53 9.62 22.53
C LEU A 121 -6.82 8.15 22.85
N GLU A 122 -8.07 7.78 23.15
CA GLU A 122 -8.46 6.38 23.35
C GLU A 122 -8.20 5.53 22.10
N ARG A 123 -8.51 6.05 20.91
CA ARG A 123 -8.22 5.37 19.65
C ARG A 123 -6.73 5.19 19.41
N VAL A 124 -5.91 6.20 19.73
CA VAL A 124 -4.45 6.10 19.64
C VAL A 124 -3.91 5.06 20.61
N ASP A 125 -4.34 5.08 21.89
CA ASP A 125 -3.92 4.10 22.89
C ASP A 125 -4.30 2.68 22.47
N ALA A 126 -5.53 2.47 21.98
CA ALA A 126 -6.02 1.17 21.53
C ALA A 126 -5.20 0.64 20.33
N GLU A 127 -4.93 1.51 19.35
CA GLU A 127 -4.12 1.14 18.16
C GLU A 127 -2.68 0.80 18.52
N MET A 128 -2.03 1.58 19.39
CA MET A 128 -0.67 1.29 19.84
C MET A 128 -0.60 -0.02 20.63
N SER A 129 -1.58 -0.27 21.51
CA SER A 129 -1.69 -1.55 22.22
C SER A 129 -1.91 -2.73 21.27
N LEU A 130 -2.76 -2.57 20.24
CA LEU A 130 -2.98 -3.60 19.22
C LEU A 130 -1.70 -3.90 18.42
N ARG A 131 -0.90 -2.87 18.19
CA ARG A 131 0.41 -3.01 17.54
C ARG A 131 1.50 -3.55 18.46
N GLY A 132 1.23 -3.71 19.77
CA GLY A 132 2.22 -4.12 20.76
C GLY A 132 3.33 -3.07 20.92
N LEU A 133 2.97 -1.79 20.90
CA LEU A 133 3.89 -0.67 21.05
C LEU A 133 3.60 0.11 22.33
N THR A 134 4.66 0.47 23.02
CA THR A 134 4.63 1.34 24.19
C THR A 134 4.75 2.79 23.76
N VAL A 135 3.72 3.59 24.01
CA VAL A 135 3.67 5.01 23.64
C VAL A 135 3.38 5.90 24.83
N THR A 136 4.06 7.02 24.91
CA THR A 136 3.71 8.14 25.80
C THR A 136 3.18 9.29 24.98
N LEU A 137 2.07 9.88 25.44
CA LEU A 137 1.33 10.93 24.71
C LEU A 137 1.49 12.26 25.45
N GLY A 138 1.69 13.33 24.68
CA GLY A 138 1.67 14.71 25.19
C GLY A 138 0.83 15.60 24.29
N VAL A 139 -0.01 16.43 24.88
CA VAL A 139 -0.93 17.34 24.16
C VAL A 139 -0.65 18.78 24.58
N ALA A 140 -0.38 19.68 23.61
CA ALA A 140 -0.15 21.08 23.86
C ALA A 140 -0.45 21.95 22.62
N GLU A 141 -0.38 23.25 22.80
CA GLU A 141 -0.60 24.23 21.73
C GLU A 141 0.57 24.34 20.73
N THR A 142 1.74 23.79 21.09
CA THR A 142 2.95 23.77 20.27
C THR A 142 3.59 22.38 20.23
N ARG A 143 4.40 22.12 19.21
CA ARG A 143 5.11 20.84 19.03
C ARG A 143 6.08 20.56 20.17
N ASP A 144 6.93 21.57 20.49
CA ASP A 144 7.91 21.45 21.57
C ASP A 144 7.24 21.19 22.92
N ALA A 145 6.16 21.90 23.23
CA ALA A 145 5.43 21.68 24.47
C ALA A 145 4.74 20.32 24.50
N ALA A 146 4.16 19.86 23.39
CA ALA A 146 3.58 18.54 23.30
C ALA A 146 4.63 17.44 23.51
N TRP A 147 5.83 17.60 22.91
CA TRP A 147 6.95 16.67 23.13
C TRP A 147 7.43 16.71 24.58
N LEU A 148 7.63 17.88 25.18
CA LEU A 148 8.01 17.99 26.59
C LEU A 148 6.97 17.30 27.48
N LEU A 149 5.69 17.52 27.26
CA LEU A 149 4.62 16.93 28.03
C LEU A 149 4.49 15.42 27.84
N SER A 150 4.98 14.85 26.75
CA SER A 150 5.06 13.40 26.62
C SER A 150 5.95 12.72 27.68
N HIS A 151 6.77 13.49 28.41
CA HIS A 151 7.58 13.02 29.54
C HIS A 151 6.88 13.22 30.89
N ALA A 152 5.73 13.88 30.91
CA ALA A 152 4.95 14.10 32.13
C ALA A 152 4.08 12.89 32.47
N GLU A 153 3.55 12.87 33.70
CA GLU A 153 2.52 11.92 34.08
C GLU A 153 1.27 12.09 33.18
N ARG A 154 0.56 10.98 32.94
CA ARG A 154 -0.59 10.91 32.02
C ARG A 154 -1.63 12.00 32.27
N ASP A 155 -1.95 12.26 33.54
CA ASP A 155 -2.95 13.26 33.92
C ASP A 155 -2.52 14.71 33.65
N ILE A 156 -1.22 14.97 33.57
CA ILE A 156 -0.67 16.28 33.22
C ILE A 156 -0.50 16.39 31.70
N ALA A 157 -0.07 15.32 31.07
CA ALA A 157 0.27 15.29 29.67
C ALA A 157 -0.94 15.47 28.73
N ARG A 158 -2.12 14.94 29.12
CA ARG A 158 -3.30 14.81 28.26
C ARG A 158 -4.41 15.83 28.47
N HIS A 159 -4.24 16.79 29.41
CA HIS A 159 -5.25 17.78 29.77
C HIS A 159 -4.89 19.20 29.36
N PRO A 160 -5.11 19.59 28.07
CA PRO A 160 -4.75 20.91 27.57
C PRO A 160 -5.55 22.07 28.21
N GLU A 161 -6.63 21.79 28.92
CA GLU A 161 -7.42 22.77 29.66
C GLU A 161 -6.67 23.38 30.85
N ARG A 162 -5.62 22.71 31.37
CA ARG A 162 -4.75 23.26 32.41
C ARG A 162 -3.70 24.20 31.81
N PRO A 163 -3.34 25.28 32.51
CA PRO A 163 -2.31 26.21 32.02
C PRO A 163 -0.99 25.49 31.64
N LEU A 164 -0.45 25.80 30.47
CA LEU A 164 0.78 25.16 29.98
C LEU A 164 1.95 25.33 30.95
N THR A 165 2.07 26.49 31.61
CA THR A 165 3.11 26.78 32.60
C THR A 165 3.06 25.84 33.80
N GLU A 166 1.86 25.52 34.31
CA GLU A 166 1.68 24.58 35.42
C GLU A 166 2.04 23.16 35.01
N ARG A 167 1.68 22.78 33.79
CA ARG A 167 1.95 21.44 33.24
C ARG A 167 3.43 21.21 32.97
N LEU A 168 4.15 22.21 32.51
CA LEU A 168 5.59 22.15 32.29
C LEU A 168 6.42 22.25 33.58
N ALA A 169 5.90 22.90 34.62
CA ALA A 169 6.63 23.22 35.85
C ALA A 169 7.36 22.03 36.49
N PRO A 170 6.78 20.80 36.61
CA PRO A 170 7.44 19.66 37.22
C PRO A 170 8.54 19.05 36.39
N LEU A 171 8.60 19.34 35.09
CA LEU A 171 9.53 18.69 34.16
C LEU A 171 10.99 19.12 34.39
N PRO A 172 11.96 18.20 34.29
CA PRO A 172 13.38 18.53 34.42
C PRO A 172 13.91 19.21 33.16
N LEU A 173 14.82 20.15 33.31
CA LEU A 173 15.48 20.84 32.19
C LEU A 173 16.45 19.94 31.41
N GLU A 174 16.83 18.82 31.99
CA GLU A 174 17.66 17.80 31.34
C GLU A 174 17.08 17.30 30.02
N LEU A 175 15.74 17.30 29.86
CA LEU A 175 15.07 16.92 28.65
C LEU A 175 15.54 17.67 27.39
N ILE A 176 15.97 18.91 27.55
CA ILE A 176 16.49 19.78 26.47
C ILE A 176 18.01 19.92 26.50
N GLN A 177 18.72 19.08 27.29
CA GLN A 177 20.15 19.13 27.40
C GLN A 177 20.88 18.84 26.08
N ALA A 178 20.31 17.98 25.23
CA ALA A 178 20.87 17.68 23.93
C ALA A 178 20.88 18.92 23.00
N ASP A 179 19.82 19.73 23.06
CA ASP A 179 19.69 20.94 22.25
C ASP A 179 20.49 22.13 22.78
N PHE A 180 20.56 22.27 24.12
CA PHE A 180 21.17 23.40 24.79
C PHE A 180 22.16 23.01 25.87
N PRO A 181 23.21 22.21 25.58
CA PRO A 181 24.07 21.59 26.60
C PRO A 181 24.81 22.61 27.48
N LYS A 182 25.27 23.72 26.89
CA LYS A 182 25.99 24.77 27.63
C LYS A 182 25.07 25.59 28.52
N ILE A 183 23.83 25.82 28.06
CA ILE A 183 22.83 26.63 28.75
C ILE A 183 22.30 25.85 29.96
N ILE A 184 21.92 24.58 29.75
CA ILE A 184 21.40 23.74 30.81
C ILE A 184 22.45 23.57 31.94
N LYS A 185 23.69 23.21 31.63
CA LYS A 185 24.76 23.15 32.64
C LYS A 185 24.95 24.47 33.41
N ARG A 186 24.72 25.62 32.78
CA ARG A 186 24.81 26.94 33.47
C ARG A 186 23.61 27.15 34.38
N LEU A 187 22.41 26.79 33.96
CA LEU A 187 21.17 26.90 34.75
C LEU A 187 21.26 25.97 35.97
N GLU A 188 21.68 24.72 35.81
CA GLU A 188 21.87 23.74 36.87
C GLU A 188 22.85 24.25 37.95
N ARG A 189 23.98 24.83 37.52
CA ARG A 189 24.96 25.46 38.46
C ARG A 189 24.36 26.64 39.24
N SER A 190 23.29 27.25 38.74
CA SER A 190 22.53 28.31 39.39
C SER A 190 21.35 27.79 40.21
N GLY A 191 21.21 26.45 40.35
CA GLY A 191 20.16 25.80 41.12
C GLY A 191 18.81 25.68 40.37
N ILE A 192 18.77 25.98 39.04
CA ILE A 192 17.59 25.89 38.22
C ILE A 192 17.61 24.54 37.51
N GLN A 193 16.76 23.61 37.95
CA GLN A 193 16.73 22.21 37.47
C GLN A 193 15.41 21.86 36.78
N ARG A 194 14.34 22.63 37.02
CA ARG A 194 13.01 22.36 36.51
C ARG A 194 12.46 23.53 35.70
N PHE A 195 11.53 23.22 34.77
CA PHE A 195 10.87 24.24 33.96
C PHE A 195 10.14 25.29 34.79
N GLY A 196 9.49 24.92 35.91
CA GLY A 196 8.80 25.90 36.78
C GLY A 196 9.74 27.00 37.22
N GLN A 197 10.94 26.64 37.74
CA GLN A 197 11.96 27.61 38.15
C GLN A 197 12.47 28.49 37.02
N LEU A 198 12.54 27.95 35.79
CA LEU A 198 12.92 28.69 34.58
C LEU A 198 11.85 29.68 34.18
N LEU A 199 10.58 29.24 34.21
CA LEU A 199 9.42 30.04 33.79
C LEU A 199 9.13 31.23 34.73
N ASP A 200 9.52 31.14 35.96
CA ASP A 200 9.44 32.22 36.97
C ASP A 200 10.41 33.37 36.69
N ILE A 201 11.43 33.16 35.86
CA ILE A 201 12.43 34.18 35.55
C ILE A 201 11.93 35.11 34.43
N PRO A 202 11.97 36.43 34.63
CA PRO A 202 11.60 37.39 33.58
C PRO A 202 12.43 37.19 32.30
N LEU A 203 11.76 37.21 31.13
CA LEU A 203 12.37 37.03 29.81
C LEU A 203 13.63 37.90 29.55
N PRO A 204 13.68 39.21 29.95
CA PRO A 204 14.88 40.02 29.75
C PRO A 204 16.09 39.55 30.54
N ALA A 205 15.87 38.93 31.70
CA ALA A 205 16.95 38.38 32.53
C ALA A 205 17.45 37.06 31.95
N LEU A 206 16.57 36.25 31.41
CA LEU A 206 16.92 35.01 30.66
C LEU A 206 17.73 35.33 29.40
N GLY A 207 17.38 36.39 28.65
CA GLY A 207 18.06 36.78 27.42
C GLY A 207 19.56 37.09 27.66
N LYS A 208 19.83 37.82 28.71
CA LYS A 208 21.22 38.15 29.07
C LYS A 208 22.06 36.92 29.50
N ARG A 209 21.40 35.89 30.04
CA ARG A 209 22.06 34.67 30.53
C ARG A 209 22.13 33.54 29.52
N CYS A 210 21.07 33.34 28.76
CA CYS A 210 20.91 32.17 27.91
C CYS A 210 21.05 32.45 26.39
N GLY A 211 21.04 33.73 26.01
CA GLY A 211 21.12 34.13 24.60
C GLY A 211 19.80 34.10 23.87
N GLU A 212 19.82 34.67 22.68
CA GLU A 212 18.59 34.90 21.84
C GLU A 212 18.00 33.59 21.30
N THR A 213 18.82 32.65 20.87
CA THR A 213 18.38 31.35 20.35
C THR A 213 17.52 30.58 21.35
N PHE A 214 17.96 30.53 22.60
CA PHE A 214 17.21 29.87 23.67
C PHE A 214 15.91 30.60 23.99
N LEU A 215 15.92 31.93 23.98
CA LEU A 215 14.69 32.73 24.18
C LEU A 215 13.67 32.50 23.07
N ASN A 216 14.11 32.49 21.83
CA ASN A 216 13.24 32.26 20.68
C ASN A 216 12.60 30.86 20.79
N TRP A 217 13.39 29.83 21.09
CA TRP A 217 12.86 28.50 21.33
C TRP A 217 11.85 28.47 22.49
N LEU A 218 12.16 29.10 23.62
CA LEU A 218 11.25 29.14 24.77
C LEU A 218 9.95 29.91 24.45
N SER A 219 10.05 30.97 23.65
CA SER A 219 8.91 31.74 23.18
C SER A 219 8.01 30.91 22.23
N GLN A 220 8.62 30.14 21.35
CA GLN A 220 7.92 29.18 20.46
C GLN A 220 7.25 28.08 21.29
N ALA A 221 7.98 27.44 22.20
CA ALA A 221 7.43 26.41 23.08
C ALA A 221 6.24 26.91 23.92
N LYS A 222 6.23 28.18 24.29
CA LYS A 222 5.09 28.84 25.01
C LYS A 222 3.95 29.27 24.10
N GLY A 223 4.07 29.10 22.79
CA GLY A 223 3.03 29.48 21.82
C GLY A 223 2.92 30.96 21.50
N HIS A 224 3.93 31.78 21.85
CA HIS A 224 3.96 33.19 21.51
C HIS A 224 4.27 33.45 20.03
N GLN A 225 4.81 32.47 19.33
CA GLN A 225 5.03 32.45 17.89
C GLN A 225 4.34 31.24 17.29
N GLN A 226 3.55 31.44 16.23
CA GLN A 226 2.94 30.32 15.51
C GLN A 226 3.99 29.64 14.63
N GLU A 227 4.11 28.35 14.76
CA GLU A 227 4.88 27.54 13.84
C GLU A 227 4.01 27.10 12.66
N PRO A 228 4.51 27.17 11.42
CA PRO A 228 3.78 26.65 10.28
C PRO A 228 3.63 25.13 10.45
N ALA A 229 2.43 24.63 10.22
CA ALA A 229 2.19 23.19 10.16
C ALA A 229 2.87 22.63 8.92
N VAL A 230 3.64 21.56 9.09
CA VAL A 230 4.26 20.83 8.00
C VAL A 230 3.24 19.82 7.48
N THR A 231 2.97 19.86 6.18
CA THR A 231 2.11 18.86 5.53
C THR A 231 2.98 17.66 5.13
N TYR A 232 2.67 16.50 5.68
CA TYR A 232 3.33 15.26 5.32
C TYR A 232 2.92 14.85 3.90
N GLN A 233 3.90 14.42 3.13
CA GLN A 233 3.66 13.82 1.82
C GLN A 233 3.86 12.31 1.93
N PRO A 234 2.79 11.52 1.81
CA PRO A 234 2.91 10.07 1.85
C PRO A 234 3.80 9.57 0.71
N PRO A 235 4.52 8.47 0.91
CA PRO A 235 5.35 7.90 -0.15
C PRO A 235 4.48 7.41 -1.32
N GLU A 236 5.05 7.48 -2.53
CA GLU A 236 4.42 6.97 -3.77
C GLU A 236 4.46 5.44 -3.88
N ARG A 237 4.99 4.77 -2.87
CA ARG A 237 5.15 3.32 -2.78
C ARG A 237 4.72 2.84 -1.42
N PHE A 238 4.07 1.69 -1.37
CA PHE A 238 3.79 1.00 -0.12
C PHE A 238 4.68 -0.25 -0.01
N GLU A 239 5.29 -0.43 1.16
CA GLU A 239 6.00 -1.65 1.52
C GLU A 239 5.84 -1.90 3.02
N ASP A 240 5.32 -3.07 3.37
CA ASP A 240 5.21 -3.53 4.75
C ASP A 240 5.61 -5.00 4.85
N THR A 241 6.27 -5.37 5.94
CA THR A 241 6.91 -6.68 6.11
C THR A 241 6.56 -7.27 7.46
N LEU A 242 6.26 -8.56 7.46
CA LEU A 242 6.12 -9.37 8.68
C LEU A 242 7.12 -10.51 8.66
N TRP A 243 7.89 -10.61 9.72
CA TRP A 243 8.80 -11.73 9.99
C TRP A 243 8.12 -12.74 10.93
N PHE A 244 8.38 -14.02 10.66
CA PHE A 244 7.92 -15.11 11.47
C PHE A 244 9.10 -15.58 12.35
N GLY A 245 8.88 -15.88 13.60
CA GLY A 245 9.90 -16.48 14.45
C GLY A 245 10.10 -17.99 14.20
N PHE A 246 9.55 -18.52 13.11
CA PHE A 246 9.53 -19.95 12.76
C PHE A 246 9.38 -20.13 11.25
N ASP A 247 9.80 -21.31 10.75
CA ASP A 247 9.65 -21.66 9.33
C ASP A 247 8.20 -21.98 8.98
N ILE A 248 7.72 -21.39 7.90
CA ILE A 248 6.39 -21.65 7.36
C ILE A 248 6.42 -22.94 6.55
N GLN A 249 5.63 -23.93 6.95
CA GLN A 249 5.50 -25.21 6.24
C GLN A 249 4.21 -25.30 5.41
N ASN A 250 3.21 -24.49 5.74
CA ASN A 250 1.88 -24.57 5.14
C ASN A 250 1.41 -23.18 4.68
N ARG A 251 0.76 -23.13 3.50
CA ARG A 251 0.18 -21.90 2.94
C ARG A 251 -0.81 -21.23 3.89
N GLN A 252 -1.58 -21.99 4.65
CA GLN A 252 -2.57 -21.48 5.59
C GLN A 252 -1.94 -20.67 6.74
N GLU A 253 -0.70 -20.96 7.10
CA GLU A 253 0.06 -20.25 8.12
C GLU A 253 0.40 -18.80 7.69
N LEU A 254 0.40 -18.52 6.37
CA LEU A 254 0.58 -17.18 5.83
C LEU A 254 -0.67 -16.30 5.93
N HIS A 255 -1.86 -16.90 6.04
CA HIS A 255 -3.14 -16.16 5.99
C HIS A 255 -3.25 -15.04 7.04
N PRO A 256 -2.94 -15.26 8.34
CA PRO A 256 -3.02 -14.20 9.34
C PRO A 256 -2.08 -13.03 9.04
N ALA A 257 -0.87 -13.32 8.56
CA ALA A 257 0.11 -12.31 8.18
C ALA A 257 -0.36 -11.52 6.96
N MET A 258 -0.87 -12.20 5.94
CA MET A 258 -1.42 -11.57 4.73
C MET A 258 -2.62 -10.66 5.07
N GLN A 259 -3.54 -11.12 5.93
CA GLN A 259 -4.67 -10.31 6.37
C GLN A 259 -4.22 -9.04 7.10
N ARG A 260 -3.21 -9.16 7.97
CA ARG A 260 -2.66 -8.02 8.70
C ARG A 260 -2.01 -7.00 7.75
N LEU A 261 -1.15 -7.45 6.84
CA LEU A 261 -0.50 -6.58 5.86
C LEU A 261 -1.51 -5.91 4.92
N LEU A 262 -2.53 -6.63 4.47
CA LEU A 262 -3.61 -6.05 3.67
C LEU A 262 -4.46 -5.04 4.44
N THR A 263 -4.66 -5.25 5.74
CA THR A 263 -5.37 -4.29 6.59
C THR A 263 -4.59 -2.97 6.68
N HIS A 264 -3.28 -3.04 6.93
CA HIS A 264 -2.40 -1.87 6.95
C HIS A 264 -2.37 -1.17 5.58
N PHE A 265 -2.23 -1.94 4.51
CA PHE A 265 -2.23 -1.43 3.14
C PHE A 265 -3.53 -0.72 2.77
N CYS A 266 -4.68 -1.34 3.03
CA CYS A 266 -5.96 -0.71 2.72
C CYS A 266 -6.22 0.53 3.57
N GLN A 267 -5.75 0.55 4.82
CA GLN A 267 -5.76 1.75 5.65
C GLN A 267 -4.90 2.86 5.04
N PHE A 268 -3.70 2.52 4.54
CA PHE A 268 -2.85 3.46 3.80
C PHE A 268 -3.57 4.02 2.57
N LEU A 269 -4.19 3.18 1.73
CA LEU A 269 -4.92 3.61 0.54
C LEU A 269 -6.07 4.57 0.89
N VAL A 270 -6.84 4.26 1.93
CA VAL A 270 -7.93 5.11 2.40
C VAL A 270 -7.41 6.45 2.91
N ASN A 271 -6.36 6.45 3.72
CA ASN A 271 -5.78 7.65 4.31
C ASN A 271 -5.16 8.57 3.25
N THR A 272 -4.57 8.02 2.20
CA THR A 272 -3.91 8.77 1.12
C THR A 272 -4.83 9.06 -0.06
N GLN A 273 -6.07 8.53 -0.05
CA GLN A 273 -7.01 8.59 -1.18
C GLN A 273 -6.43 7.99 -2.47
N LEU A 274 -5.60 6.96 -2.31
CA LEU A 274 -5.01 6.22 -3.41
C LEU A 274 -5.71 4.88 -3.62
N SER A 275 -5.48 4.29 -4.77
CA SER A 275 -5.97 2.98 -5.16
C SER A 275 -4.93 2.26 -6.03
N THR A 276 -5.07 0.96 -6.19
CA THR A 276 -4.20 0.17 -7.06
C THR A 276 -4.97 -0.93 -7.78
N VAL A 277 -4.42 -1.38 -8.89
CA VAL A 277 -4.87 -2.56 -9.65
C VAL A 277 -3.94 -3.75 -9.50
N VAL A 278 -2.80 -3.59 -8.81
CA VAL A 278 -1.80 -4.64 -8.66
C VAL A 278 -1.11 -4.55 -7.31
N ILE A 279 -0.95 -5.70 -6.65
CA ILE A 279 -0.13 -5.87 -5.45
C ILE A 279 0.88 -6.98 -5.69
N GLU A 280 2.01 -6.92 -5.02
CA GLU A 280 3.08 -7.91 -5.11
C GLU A 280 3.39 -8.48 -3.72
N TRP A 281 3.32 -9.80 -3.59
CA TRP A 281 3.76 -10.53 -2.41
C TRP A 281 5.18 -11.02 -2.62
N ARG A 282 6.06 -10.81 -1.63
CA ARG A 282 7.45 -11.31 -1.62
C ARG A 282 7.67 -12.19 -0.41
N TYR A 283 8.28 -13.35 -0.63
CA TYR A 283 8.75 -14.20 0.45
C TYR A 283 10.17 -13.83 0.82
N LEU A 284 10.42 -13.76 2.12
CA LEU A 284 11.71 -13.43 2.68
C LEU A 284 12.37 -14.72 3.23
N ARG A 285 13.60 -14.93 2.84
CA ARG A 285 14.43 -16.05 3.30
C ARG A 285 15.47 -15.56 4.31
N PRO A 286 15.99 -16.46 5.17
CA PRO A 286 17.11 -16.12 6.05
C PRO A 286 18.29 -15.54 5.27
N GLN A 287 18.84 -14.45 5.73
CA GLN A 287 19.96 -13.79 5.03
C GLN A 287 21.22 -14.66 4.95
N HIS A 288 21.37 -15.66 5.81
CA HIS A 288 22.54 -16.57 5.80
C HIS A 288 22.55 -17.56 4.62
N LEU A 289 21.44 -17.69 3.86
CA LEU A 289 21.35 -18.53 2.67
C LEU A 289 21.58 -17.77 1.35
N ILE A 290 21.78 -16.46 1.40
CA ILE A 290 22.08 -15.62 0.23
C ILE A 290 23.59 -15.65 -0.05
N GLN A 291 24.15 -16.82 -0.37
CA GLN A 291 25.50 -16.92 -0.94
C GLN A 291 25.48 -17.70 -2.25
N THR A 292 24.94 -17.05 -3.29
CA THR A 292 25.41 -17.24 -4.67
C THR A 292 24.87 -16.09 -5.52
N PRO A 293 25.71 -15.27 -6.15
CA PRO A 293 25.24 -14.32 -7.15
C PRO A 293 24.70 -15.12 -8.34
N ALA A 294 23.41 -14.98 -8.61
CA ALA A 294 22.85 -15.44 -9.88
C ALA A 294 23.60 -14.76 -11.03
N PRO A 295 23.93 -15.46 -12.12
CA PRO A 295 24.60 -14.87 -13.26
C PRO A 295 23.73 -13.74 -13.81
N SER A 296 24.36 -12.58 -14.03
CA SER A 296 23.75 -11.38 -14.59
C SER A 296 22.96 -11.73 -15.86
N PRO A 297 21.70 -11.31 -16.01
CA PRO A 297 20.98 -11.51 -17.24
C PRO A 297 21.62 -10.65 -18.34
N GLN A 298 22.00 -11.28 -19.44
CA GLN A 298 22.43 -10.57 -20.63
C GLN A 298 21.29 -9.73 -21.20
N PRO A 299 21.58 -8.54 -21.76
CA PRO A 299 20.57 -7.62 -22.26
C PRO A 299 20.11 -8.05 -23.67
N HIS A 300 19.18 -8.96 -23.78
CA HIS A 300 18.40 -9.13 -25.02
C HIS A 300 17.03 -9.74 -24.71
N GLU A 301 16.04 -9.07 -25.26
CA GLU A 301 14.61 -9.38 -25.39
C GLU A 301 13.69 -8.66 -24.40
N THR A 302 13.16 -7.56 -24.95
CA THR A 302 11.93 -6.92 -24.55
C THR A 302 10.78 -7.92 -24.69
N ARG A 303 10.55 -8.73 -23.66
CA ARG A 303 9.34 -9.54 -23.54
C ARG A 303 8.31 -8.81 -22.69
N SER A 304 7.13 -8.71 -23.27
CA SER A 304 5.90 -8.20 -22.68
C SER A 304 5.83 -8.46 -21.16
N ALA A 305 5.65 -7.40 -20.37
CA ALA A 305 5.65 -7.39 -18.89
C ALA A 305 4.44 -8.11 -18.25
N LEU A 306 3.75 -9.00 -18.97
CA LEU A 306 2.53 -9.67 -18.55
C LEU A 306 2.67 -11.20 -18.36
N GLN A 307 3.88 -11.76 -18.45
CA GLN A 307 4.06 -13.17 -18.14
C GLN A 307 4.29 -13.37 -16.65
N GLN A 308 3.32 -13.96 -15.99
CA GLN A 308 3.46 -14.53 -14.65
C GLN A 308 4.61 -15.56 -14.67
N ASP A 309 5.68 -15.28 -13.92
CA ASP A 309 6.75 -16.24 -13.70
C ASP A 309 6.26 -17.32 -12.71
N SER A 310 5.61 -18.35 -13.22
CA SER A 310 5.27 -19.58 -12.49
C SER A 310 6.50 -20.52 -12.40
N ARG A 311 7.71 -19.98 -12.24
CA ARG A 311 8.91 -20.78 -12.14
C ARG A 311 9.06 -21.36 -10.74
N PRO A 312 9.39 -22.67 -10.59
CA PRO A 312 9.71 -23.22 -9.28
C PRO A 312 10.93 -22.47 -8.71
N GLY A 313 10.73 -21.80 -7.56
CA GLY A 313 11.74 -21.00 -6.87
C GLY A 313 11.59 -19.48 -6.99
N ALA A 314 10.56 -18.96 -7.65
CA ALA A 314 10.25 -17.53 -7.62
C ALA A 314 9.95 -17.08 -6.19
N THR A 315 10.51 -15.94 -5.78
CA THR A 315 10.36 -15.39 -4.42
C THR A 315 9.24 -14.37 -4.31
N ALA A 316 8.53 -14.10 -5.41
CA ALA A 316 7.46 -13.11 -5.46
C ALA A 316 6.33 -13.51 -6.42
N PHE A 317 5.08 -13.12 -6.11
CA PHE A 317 3.94 -13.23 -7.01
C PHE A 317 3.07 -11.98 -6.98
N LYS A 318 2.46 -11.67 -8.12
CA LYS A 318 1.58 -10.50 -8.28
C LYS A 318 0.13 -10.92 -8.31
N VAL A 319 -0.71 -10.12 -7.68
CA VAL A 319 -2.16 -10.26 -7.69
C VAL A 319 -2.74 -9.03 -8.37
N PHE A 320 -3.65 -9.25 -9.32
CA PHE A 320 -4.23 -8.20 -10.15
C PHE A 320 -5.72 -8.08 -9.89
N SER A 321 -6.24 -6.87 -10.00
CA SER A 321 -7.66 -6.55 -10.05
C SER A 321 -7.95 -5.74 -11.31
N ASP A 322 -9.11 -6.00 -11.91
CA ASP A 322 -9.57 -5.31 -13.14
C ASP A 322 -9.92 -3.83 -12.87
N VAL A 323 -10.31 -3.54 -11.65
CA VAL A 323 -10.65 -2.19 -11.17
C VAL A 323 -9.79 -1.85 -9.96
N ALA A 324 -9.38 -0.60 -9.87
CA ALA A 324 -8.62 -0.10 -8.73
C ALA A 324 -9.38 -0.31 -7.40
N GLN A 325 -8.75 -0.97 -6.46
CA GLN A 325 -9.36 -1.47 -5.23
C GLN A 325 -8.68 -0.93 -3.98
N HIS A 326 -9.49 -0.80 -2.92
CA HIS A 326 -9.03 -0.57 -1.53
C HIS A 326 -9.71 -1.54 -0.54
N ASN A 327 -10.31 -2.63 -1.03
CA ASN A 327 -11.02 -3.62 -0.22
C ASN A 327 -10.09 -4.76 0.20
N ALA A 328 -9.74 -4.81 1.49
CA ALA A 328 -8.84 -5.82 2.05
C ALA A 328 -9.36 -7.27 1.89
N LYS A 329 -10.69 -7.48 1.99
CA LYS A 329 -11.28 -8.82 1.84
C LYS A 329 -11.12 -9.35 0.43
N LEU A 330 -11.35 -8.49 -0.58
CA LEU A 330 -11.19 -8.88 -1.98
C LEU A 330 -9.72 -9.17 -2.29
N TRP A 331 -8.80 -8.29 -1.89
CA TRP A 331 -7.36 -8.54 -2.06
C TRP A 331 -6.90 -9.82 -1.38
N PHE A 332 -7.42 -10.13 -0.18
CA PHE A 332 -7.10 -11.38 0.51
C PHE A 332 -7.63 -12.60 -0.25
N GLU A 333 -8.88 -12.57 -0.71
CA GLU A 333 -9.49 -13.66 -1.49
C GLU A 333 -8.68 -13.92 -2.78
N LEU A 334 -8.38 -12.87 -3.56
CA LEU A 334 -7.60 -12.98 -4.79
C LEU A 334 -6.18 -13.50 -4.52
N SER A 335 -5.56 -13.04 -3.43
CA SER A 335 -4.24 -13.51 -3.00
C SER A 335 -4.24 -14.99 -2.65
N CYS A 336 -5.26 -15.48 -1.93
CA CYS A 336 -5.40 -16.90 -1.60
C CYS A 336 -5.58 -17.77 -2.86
N LEU A 337 -6.44 -17.33 -3.80
CA LEU A 337 -6.65 -18.04 -5.07
C LEU A 337 -5.35 -18.15 -5.89
N GLN A 338 -4.55 -17.08 -5.90
CA GLN A 338 -3.25 -17.09 -6.56
C GLN A 338 -2.23 -17.96 -5.81
N LEU A 339 -2.21 -17.89 -4.47
CA LEU A 339 -1.34 -18.68 -3.61
C LEU A 339 -1.58 -20.20 -3.77
N ASP A 340 -2.83 -20.62 -4.02
CA ASP A 340 -3.19 -22.01 -4.25
C ASP A 340 -2.53 -22.60 -5.52
N THR A 341 -2.28 -21.78 -6.52
CA THR A 341 -1.62 -22.17 -7.77
C THR A 341 -0.09 -22.13 -7.66
N TRP A 342 0.44 -21.55 -6.59
CA TRP A 342 1.86 -21.29 -6.39
C TRP A 342 2.53 -22.38 -5.54
N SER A 343 3.75 -22.77 -5.91
CA SER A 343 4.58 -23.64 -5.07
C SER A 343 5.31 -22.78 -4.04
N LEU A 344 5.12 -23.06 -2.74
CA LEU A 344 5.88 -22.39 -1.69
C LEU A 344 7.38 -22.74 -1.86
N PRO A 345 8.27 -21.74 -1.89
CA PRO A 345 9.68 -22.00 -1.69
C PRO A 345 9.87 -22.48 -0.25
N GLY A 346 10.73 -23.48 -0.01
CA GLY A 346 11.10 -23.85 1.35
C GLY A 346 11.78 -22.68 2.08
N ASP A 347 11.85 -22.75 3.40
CA ASP A 347 12.57 -21.82 4.28
C ASP A 347 12.06 -20.35 4.19
N ILE A 348 10.77 -20.15 4.41
CA ILE A 348 10.16 -18.82 4.49
C ILE A 348 10.16 -18.34 5.93
N GLU A 349 10.90 -17.28 6.24
CA GLU A 349 10.93 -16.63 7.55
C GLU A 349 10.12 -15.32 7.61
N GLY A 350 9.65 -14.83 6.47
CA GLY A 350 8.85 -13.60 6.43
C GLY A 350 8.08 -13.44 5.12
N ILE A 351 7.13 -12.51 5.14
CA ILE A 351 6.37 -12.09 3.96
C ILE A 351 6.29 -10.56 3.91
N SER A 352 6.45 -10.02 2.71
CA SER A 352 6.32 -8.58 2.45
C SER A 352 5.23 -8.34 1.41
N LEU A 353 4.47 -7.27 1.60
CA LEU A 353 3.53 -6.71 0.63
C LEU A 353 4.13 -5.45 0.04
N VAL A 354 4.33 -5.44 -1.27
CA VAL A 354 4.91 -4.31 -2.00
C VAL A 354 3.95 -3.82 -3.07
N VAL A 355 3.77 -2.51 -3.15
CA VAL A 355 2.93 -1.87 -4.16
C VAL A 355 3.63 -0.63 -4.70
N ASP A 356 4.06 -0.71 -5.96
CA ASP A 356 4.78 0.36 -6.65
C ASP A 356 3.87 1.19 -7.58
N GLN A 357 2.67 0.68 -7.89
CA GLN A 357 1.74 1.32 -8.81
C GLN A 357 0.51 1.83 -8.05
N LEU A 358 0.61 3.04 -7.58
CA LEU A 358 -0.48 3.75 -6.91
C LEU A 358 -1.04 4.81 -7.87
N GLN A 359 -2.36 4.99 -7.84
CA GLN A 359 -3.07 6.01 -8.62
C GLN A 359 -4.12 6.68 -7.75
N GLU A 360 -4.51 7.89 -8.08
CA GLU A 360 -5.60 8.58 -7.37
C GLU A 360 -6.87 7.73 -7.41
N ALA A 361 -7.55 7.64 -6.27
CA ALA A 361 -8.80 6.92 -6.18
C ALA A 361 -9.85 7.62 -7.06
N SER A 362 -10.21 6.98 -8.18
CA SER A 362 -11.31 7.44 -9.01
C SER A 362 -12.61 7.17 -8.25
N VAL A 363 -13.22 8.21 -7.72
CA VAL A 363 -14.59 8.15 -7.22
C VAL A 363 -15.49 8.08 -8.46
N ALA A 364 -15.83 6.88 -8.90
CA ALA A 364 -16.91 6.72 -9.86
C ALA A 364 -18.16 7.38 -9.26
N PRO A 365 -18.82 8.30 -9.97
CA PRO A 365 -20.04 8.94 -9.47
C PRO A 365 -21.04 7.83 -9.12
N GLN A 366 -21.29 7.65 -7.82
CA GLN A 366 -22.34 6.75 -7.37
C GLN A 366 -23.66 7.43 -7.73
N ASP A 367 -24.36 6.84 -8.69
CA ASP A 367 -25.74 7.24 -8.95
C ASP A 367 -26.57 6.92 -7.70
N LEU A 368 -27.10 7.97 -7.07
CA LEU A 368 -27.91 7.87 -5.86
C LEU A 368 -29.18 7.02 -6.06
N PHE A 369 -29.57 6.77 -7.29
CA PHE A 369 -30.83 6.09 -7.65
C PHE A 369 -30.63 4.68 -8.24
N HIS A 370 -29.41 4.31 -8.63
CA HIS A 370 -29.09 2.97 -9.11
C HIS A 370 -28.11 2.28 -8.15
N THR A 371 -28.57 1.26 -7.50
CA THR A 371 -27.71 0.34 -6.76
C THR A 371 -26.88 -0.44 -7.77
N GLY A 372 -25.66 0.04 -8.04
CA GLY A 372 -24.71 -0.52 -9.00
C GLY A 372 -24.12 -1.89 -8.61
N VAL A 373 -24.94 -2.75 -7.98
CA VAL A 373 -24.54 -4.08 -7.51
C VAL A 373 -24.10 -5.00 -8.66
N THR A 374 -24.60 -4.78 -9.87
CA THR A 374 -24.34 -5.67 -11.00
C THR A 374 -22.98 -5.47 -11.67
N ALA A 375 -22.47 -4.24 -11.74
CA ALA A 375 -21.16 -3.96 -12.38
C ALA A 375 -19.99 -4.41 -11.50
N ALA A 376 -20.00 -4.08 -10.21
CA ALA A 376 -18.97 -4.53 -9.25
C ALA A 376 -18.88 -6.05 -9.19
N SER A 377 -20.02 -6.76 -9.15
CA SER A 377 -20.08 -8.23 -9.13
C SER A 377 -19.45 -8.87 -10.38
N ARG A 378 -19.57 -8.25 -11.57
CA ARG A 378 -18.94 -8.76 -12.78
C ARG A 378 -17.42 -8.65 -12.75
N HIS A 379 -16.89 -7.50 -12.32
CA HIS A 379 -15.44 -7.31 -12.21
C HIS A 379 -14.83 -8.26 -11.19
N GLU A 380 -15.46 -8.40 -10.02
CA GLU A 380 -15.01 -9.35 -8.99
C GLU A 380 -15.00 -10.80 -9.50
N LEU A 381 -15.99 -11.20 -10.31
CA LEU A 381 -16.02 -12.52 -10.92
C LEU A 381 -14.84 -12.72 -11.87
N VAL A 382 -14.57 -11.74 -12.74
CA VAL A 382 -13.43 -11.77 -13.67
C VAL A 382 -12.11 -11.85 -12.89
N ASP A 383 -11.95 -11.06 -11.85
CA ASP A 383 -10.76 -11.07 -10.99
C ASP A 383 -10.53 -12.45 -10.35
N ARG A 384 -11.58 -13.09 -9.82
CA ARG A 384 -11.50 -14.44 -9.25
C ARG A 384 -11.11 -15.49 -10.31
N LEU A 385 -11.71 -15.39 -11.50
CA LEU A 385 -11.40 -16.30 -12.61
C LEU A 385 -9.95 -16.13 -13.07
N ARG A 386 -9.48 -14.90 -13.23
CA ARG A 386 -8.09 -14.61 -13.62
C ARG A 386 -7.08 -15.04 -12.57
N SER A 387 -7.38 -14.82 -11.29
CA SER A 387 -6.51 -15.25 -10.18
C SER A 387 -6.36 -16.76 -10.11
N ARG A 388 -7.40 -17.52 -10.50
CA ARG A 388 -7.38 -18.99 -10.46
C ARG A 388 -6.85 -19.63 -11.73
N LEU A 389 -7.21 -19.10 -12.90
CA LEU A 389 -6.95 -19.70 -14.22
C LEU A 389 -5.75 -19.07 -14.94
N GLY A 390 -5.26 -17.93 -14.45
CA GLY A 390 -4.25 -17.11 -15.10
C GLY A 390 -4.84 -15.93 -15.88
N LEU A 391 -4.07 -14.86 -16.02
CA LEU A 391 -4.50 -13.61 -16.67
C LEU A 391 -4.93 -13.79 -18.12
N GLN A 392 -4.35 -14.76 -18.82
CA GLN A 392 -4.64 -15.02 -20.24
C GLN A 392 -5.91 -15.86 -20.46
N ALA A 393 -6.43 -16.49 -19.41
CA ALA A 393 -7.58 -17.40 -19.54
C ALA A 393 -8.91 -16.67 -19.70
N VAL A 394 -8.99 -15.39 -19.30
CA VAL A 394 -10.21 -14.58 -19.36
C VAL A 394 -9.89 -13.23 -19.96
N GLY A 395 -10.45 -12.97 -21.13
CA GLY A 395 -10.34 -11.71 -21.87
C GLY A 395 -11.68 -11.03 -22.08
N TYR A 396 -11.63 -9.85 -22.63
CA TYR A 396 -12.76 -9.10 -23.15
C TYR A 396 -12.67 -9.04 -24.66
N LEU A 397 -13.82 -8.91 -25.32
CA LEU A 397 -13.90 -8.59 -26.72
C LEU A 397 -14.09 -7.08 -26.88
N ASP A 398 -13.26 -6.46 -27.70
CA ASP A 398 -13.38 -5.05 -28.05
C ASP A 398 -13.41 -4.89 -29.57
N CYS A 399 -13.97 -3.77 -30.05
CA CYS A 399 -14.13 -3.49 -31.45
C CYS A 399 -13.18 -2.38 -31.90
N ARG A 400 -12.59 -2.57 -33.10
CA ARG A 400 -11.84 -1.54 -33.81
C ARG A 400 -12.62 -1.00 -34.98
N TYR A 401 -12.35 0.22 -35.36
CA TYR A 401 -12.84 0.78 -36.63
C TYR A 401 -12.00 0.24 -37.80
N GLU A 402 -12.25 -1.02 -38.15
CA GLU A 402 -11.65 -1.70 -39.28
C GLU A 402 -12.76 -2.08 -40.27
N HIS A 403 -12.54 -1.89 -41.56
CA HIS A 403 -13.51 -2.24 -42.58
C HIS A 403 -13.62 -3.75 -42.77
N LEU A 404 -12.50 -4.46 -42.58
CA LEU A 404 -12.48 -5.92 -42.69
C LEU A 404 -13.06 -6.54 -41.43
N PRO A 405 -14.13 -7.38 -41.58
CA PRO A 405 -14.82 -7.97 -40.42
C PRO A 405 -13.92 -8.80 -39.51
N GLU A 406 -12.95 -9.52 -40.10
CA GLU A 406 -11.98 -10.34 -39.38
C GLU A 406 -11.01 -9.55 -38.48
N HIS A 407 -10.88 -8.23 -38.71
CA HIS A 407 -10.05 -7.35 -37.94
C HIS A 407 -10.83 -6.42 -37.00
N ALA A 408 -12.18 -6.40 -37.15
CA ALA A 408 -13.04 -5.48 -36.42
C ALA A 408 -13.22 -5.86 -34.95
N VAL A 409 -13.05 -7.15 -34.60
CA VAL A 409 -13.16 -7.67 -33.23
C VAL A 409 -11.81 -8.27 -32.83
N PHE A 410 -11.36 -7.94 -31.62
CA PHE A 410 -10.12 -8.49 -31.06
C PHE A 410 -10.26 -8.74 -29.57
N GLU A 411 -9.47 -9.67 -29.05
CA GLU A 411 -9.40 -9.97 -27.63
C GLU A 411 -8.50 -8.94 -26.93
N THR A 412 -8.93 -8.46 -25.78
CA THR A 412 -8.16 -7.58 -24.88
C THR A 412 -8.28 -8.06 -23.44
N HIS A 413 -7.26 -7.78 -22.63
CA HIS A 413 -7.28 -8.09 -21.21
C HIS A 413 -7.65 -6.88 -20.34
N THR A 414 -7.86 -5.73 -20.95
CA THR A 414 -8.28 -4.49 -20.29
C THR A 414 -9.63 -4.04 -20.81
N LEU A 415 -10.52 -3.62 -19.91
CA LEU A 415 -11.78 -2.99 -20.32
C LEU A 415 -11.50 -1.65 -20.99
N SER A 416 -11.93 -1.53 -22.25
CA SER A 416 -11.97 -0.24 -22.93
C SER A 416 -13.15 0.58 -22.41
N THR A 417 -12.91 1.78 -21.91
CA THR A 417 -13.96 2.75 -21.55
C THR A 417 -14.54 3.48 -22.74
N ARG A 418 -14.27 3.02 -23.97
CA ARG A 418 -14.81 3.63 -25.17
C ARG A 418 -16.33 3.48 -25.17
N GLN A 419 -17.01 4.60 -25.07
CA GLN A 419 -18.45 4.70 -25.25
C GLN A 419 -18.83 4.15 -26.63
N ASN A 420 -19.87 3.30 -26.66
CA ASN A 420 -20.56 2.92 -27.87
C ASN A 420 -20.86 4.17 -28.70
N ARG A 421 -20.13 4.38 -29.78
CA ARG A 421 -20.55 5.30 -30.84
C ARG A 421 -21.38 4.52 -31.80
N ASP A 422 -22.56 5.08 -32.12
CA ASP A 422 -23.62 4.57 -32.96
C ASP A 422 -23.19 3.53 -33.98
N SER A 423 -23.60 2.29 -33.76
CA SER A 423 -23.43 1.16 -34.69
C SER A 423 -24.43 1.19 -35.86
N ASP A 424 -25.27 2.21 -35.95
CA ASP A 424 -26.38 2.26 -36.91
C ASP A 424 -25.98 2.43 -38.37
N ALA A 425 -24.69 2.68 -38.66
CA ALA A 425 -24.17 2.86 -40.02
C ALA A 425 -23.67 1.57 -40.67
N LEU A 426 -23.54 0.48 -39.95
CA LEU A 426 -23.09 -0.81 -40.49
C LEU A 426 -24.28 -1.71 -40.72
N GLY A 427 -24.38 -2.29 -41.94
CA GLY A 427 -25.40 -3.30 -42.24
C GLY A 427 -25.37 -4.47 -41.25
N GLN A 428 -26.37 -5.34 -41.31
CA GLN A 428 -26.45 -6.53 -40.46
C GLN A 428 -25.17 -7.36 -40.57
N ARG A 429 -24.54 -7.64 -39.46
CA ARG A 429 -23.30 -8.47 -39.35
C ARG A 429 -23.67 -9.84 -38.78
N PRO A 430 -23.00 -10.93 -39.23
CA PRO A 430 -23.18 -12.24 -38.64
C PRO A 430 -22.68 -12.28 -37.20
N PHE A 431 -23.34 -13.09 -36.39
CA PHE A 431 -22.86 -13.34 -35.00
C PHE A 431 -21.57 -14.15 -34.98
N TRP A 432 -21.35 -15.01 -35.97
CA TRP A 432 -20.18 -15.88 -36.04
C TRP A 432 -19.47 -15.71 -37.37
N LEU A 433 -18.19 -15.33 -37.35
CA LEU A 433 -17.29 -15.33 -38.49
C LEU A 433 -16.48 -16.61 -38.52
N LEU A 434 -16.34 -17.19 -39.72
CA LEU A 434 -15.50 -18.34 -39.93
C LEU A 434 -14.04 -17.88 -39.95
N PRO A 435 -13.12 -18.52 -39.19
CA PRO A 435 -11.69 -18.17 -39.20
C PRO A 435 -11.05 -18.27 -40.58
N THR A 436 -11.57 -19.20 -41.42
CA THR A 436 -11.19 -19.34 -42.83
C THR A 436 -12.44 -19.42 -43.66
N PRO A 437 -12.64 -18.47 -44.60
CA PRO A 437 -13.77 -18.52 -45.50
C PRO A 437 -13.85 -19.82 -46.30
N GLN A 438 -15.06 -20.41 -46.39
CA GLN A 438 -15.25 -21.66 -47.12
C GLN A 438 -15.70 -21.39 -48.55
N PRO A 439 -15.09 -22.02 -49.55
CA PRO A 439 -15.51 -21.83 -50.95
C PRO A 439 -16.93 -22.35 -51.19
N ILE A 440 -17.69 -21.58 -51.93
CA ILE A 440 -19.06 -21.92 -52.37
C ILE A 440 -19.02 -22.33 -53.83
N HIS A 441 -19.70 -23.41 -54.16
CA HIS A 441 -19.83 -23.86 -55.54
C HIS A 441 -20.86 -23.00 -56.30
N GLN A 442 -20.48 -22.59 -57.51
CA GLN A 442 -21.39 -21.87 -58.42
C GLN A 442 -21.58 -22.71 -59.68
N ASP A 443 -22.84 -22.98 -60.03
CA ASP A 443 -23.20 -23.59 -61.28
C ASP A 443 -24.10 -22.65 -62.08
N THR A 444 -23.59 -22.19 -63.23
CA THR A 444 -24.16 -21.15 -64.09
C THR A 444 -24.50 -19.87 -63.33
N GLU A 445 -25.69 -19.69 -62.82
CA GLU A 445 -26.11 -18.51 -62.01
C GLU A 445 -26.51 -18.89 -60.57
N GLN A 446 -26.53 -20.17 -60.20
CA GLN A 446 -26.94 -20.65 -58.90
C GLN A 446 -25.77 -20.94 -57.98
N LEU A 447 -25.85 -20.45 -56.77
CA LEU A 447 -24.88 -20.73 -55.70
C LEU A 447 -25.34 -21.94 -54.88
N TYR A 448 -24.39 -22.80 -54.48
CA TYR A 448 -24.65 -24.01 -53.74
C TYR A 448 -23.74 -24.15 -52.50
N TRP A 449 -24.38 -24.24 -51.34
CA TRP A 449 -23.74 -24.62 -50.10
C TRP A 449 -24.77 -25.42 -49.26
N ASN A 450 -24.56 -26.72 -49.09
CA ASN A 450 -25.56 -27.65 -48.52
C ASN A 450 -26.97 -27.55 -49.19
N GLY A 451 -26.97 -27.23 -50.48
CA GLY A 451 -28.16 -27.00 -51.30
C GLY A 451 -28.18 -25.62 -51.98
N PRO A 452 -29.15 -25.30 -52.78
CA PRO A 452 -29.22 -24.04 -53.51
C PRO A 452 -29.42 -22.87 -52.55
N LEU A 453 -28.64 -21.80 -52.71
CA LEU A 453 -28.72 -20.58 -51.92
C LEU A 453 -29.65 -19.55 -52.58
N ASN A 454 -30.43 -18.84 -51.75
CA ASN A 454 -31.24 -17.71 -52.18
C ASN A 454 -30.60 -16.40 -51.64
N VAL A 455 -30.14 -15.51 -52.50
CA VAL A 455 -29.57 -14.22 -52.11
C VAL A 455 -30.68 -13.27 -51.71
N LEU A 456 -30.68 -12.76 -50.49
CA LEU A 456 -31.69 -11.90 -49.91
C LEU A 456 -31.33 -10.41 -50.02
N HIS A 457 -30.09 -10.06 -49.64
CA HIS A 457 -29.62 -8.68 -49.58
C HIS A 457 -28.15 -8.56 -50.04
N GLY A 458 -27.78 -7.38 -50.59
CA GLY A 458 -26.45 -7.07 -51.05
C GLY A 458 -26.45 -6.39 -52.45
N PRO A 459 -25.26 -6.05 -52.97
CA PRO A 459 -23.96 -6.20 -52.34
C PRO A 459 -23.60 -5.05 -51.37
N GLU A 460 -22.91 -5.40 -50.29
CA GLU A 460 -22.14 -4.45 -49.52
C GLU A 460 -20.66 -4.60 -49.90
N ARG A 461 -20.05 -3.54 -50.43
CA ARG A 461 -18.66 -3.58 -50.88
C ARG A 461 -17.72 -3.18 -49.80
N ILE A 462 -16.73 -4.02 -49.52
CA ILE A 462 -15.63 -3.78 -48.62
C ILE A 462 -14.31 -3.82 -49.39
N GLU A 463 -13.58 -2.69 -49.39
CA GLU A 463 -12.26 -2.56 -49.99
C GLU A 463 -11.30 -2.03 -48.94
N ASP A 464 -10.19 -2.75 -48.73
CA ASP A 464 -9.20 -2.41 -47.73
C ASP A 464 -7.82 -2.97 -48.06
N GLN A 465 -6.80 -2.62 -47.27
CA GLN A 465 -5.40 -3.09 -47.36
C GLN A 465 -4.77 -2.88 -48.72
N TRP A 466 -5.16 -1.81 -49.48
CA TRP A 466 -4.61 -1.49 -50.77
C TRP A 466 -3.10 -1.25 -50.77
N TRP A 467 -2.51 -1.00 -49.56
CA TRP A 467 -1.07 -0.75 -49.36
C TRP A 467 -0.23 -2.02 -49.08
N THR A 468 -0.87 -3.17 -48.84
CA THR A 468 -0.20 -4.47 -48.61
C THR A 468 -0.73 -5.53 -49.58
N THR A 469 -1.83 -6.17 -49.21
CA THR A 469 -2.53 -7.18 -50.04
C THR A 469 -3.94 -6.68 -50.26
N PRO A 470 -4.25 -6.06 -51.39
CA PRO A 470 -5.56 -5.48 -51.65
C PRO A 470 -6.69 -6.48 -51.51
N VAL A 471 -7.66 -6.12 -50.67
CA VAL A 471 -8.90 -6.91 -50.47
C VAL A 471 -10.07 -6.14 -51.10
N SER A 472 -10.79 -6.76 -51.99
CA SER A 472 -12.03 -6.20 -52.58
C SER A 472 -13.09 -7.31 -52.64
N ARG A 473 -14.12 -7.16 -51.79
CA ARG A 473 -15.16 -8.17 -51.61
C ARG A 473 -16.54 -7.52 -51.66
N ASP A 474 -17.47 -8.17 -52.41
CA ASP A 474 -18.87 -7.82 -52.41
C ASP A 474 -19.62 -8.82 -51.52
N TYR A 475 -20.14 -8.35 -50.36
CA TYR A 475 -20.84 -9.18 -49.38
C TYR A 475 -22.33 -9.22 -49.60
N TYR A 476 -22.94 -10.40 -49.36
CA TYR A 476 -24.34 -10.65 -49.49
C TYR A 476 -24.89 -11.46 -48.30
N ILE A 477 -26.14 -11.27 -47.98
CA ILE A 477 -26.90 -12.15 -47.07
C ILE A 477 -27.65 -13.13 -47.95
N ALA A 478 -27.37 -14.41 -47.78
CA ALA A 478 -28.04 -15.48 -48.48
C ALA A 478 -28.73 -16.41 -47.48
N GLN A 479 -29.72 -17.15 -47.96
CA GLN A 479 -30.51 -18.11 -47.19
C GLN A 479 -30.32 -19.52 -47.73
N THR A 480 -30.06 -20.45 -46.81
CA THR A 480 -30.01 -21.89 -47.12
C THR A 480 -31.41 -22.47 -47.33
N PRO A 481 -31.56 -23.68 -47.88
CA PRO A 481 -32.86 -24.38 -48.00
C PRO A 481 -33.56 -24.56 -46.64
N GLN A 482 -32.80 -24.65 -45.55
CA GLN A 482 -33.31 -24.75 -44.18
C GLN A 482 -33.70 -23.39 -43.57
N LYS A 483 -33.74 -22.34 -44.40
CA LYS A 483 -34.05 -20.96 -44.01
C LYS A 483 -33.02 -20.30 -43.04
N GLN A 484 -31.83 -20.86 -42.90
CA GLN A 484 -30.76 -20.28 -42.13
C GLN A 484 -30.11 -19.13 -42.92
N PRO A 485 -30.02 -17.90 -42.40
CA PRO A 485 -29.31 -16.82 -43.03
C PRO A 485 -27.80 -17.03 -42.85
N ILE A 486 -27.07 -16.78 -43.93
CA ILE A 486 -25.62 -16.90 -43.98
C ILE A 486 -25.02 -15.67 -44.68
N TRP A 487 -23.78 -15.34 -44.29
CA TRP A 487 -23.07 -14.23 -44.88
C TRP A 487 -22.02 -14.73 -45.85
N ILE A 488 -22.15 -14.35 -47.10
CA ILE A 488 -21.30 -14.80 -48.20
C ILE A 488 -20.70 -13.60 -48.90
N TYR A 489 -19.56 -13.79 -49.55
CA TYR A 489 -18.99 -12.74 -50.39
C TYR A 489 -18.48 -13.29 -51.70
N GLN A 490 -18.46 -12.43 -52.72
CA GLN A 490 -17.72 -12.64 -53.94
C GLN A 490 -16.41 -11.85 -53.87
N ASP A 491 -15.27 -12.55 -54.00
CA ASP A 491 -13.97 -11.91 -54.16
C ASP A 491 -13.88 -11.35 -55.60
N ARG A 492 -13.67 -10.04 -55.72
CA ARG A 492 -13.71 -9.35 -57.00
C ARG A 492 -12.44 -9.61 -57.84
N HIS A 493 -11.32 -10.03 -57.24
CA HIS A 493 -10.10 -10.35 -57.96
C HIS A 493 -10.16 -11.69 -58.66
N ASN A 494 -10.72 -12.73 -57.98
CA ASN A 494 -10.80 -14.09 -58.52
C ASN A 494 -12.23 -14.51 -58.96
N ARG A 495 -13.24 -13.67 -58.66
CA ARG A 495 -14.64 -13.87 -58.90
C ARG A 495 -15.25 -15.15 -58.28
N ARG A 496 -14.59 -15.69 -57.25
CA ARG A 496 -15.07 -16.86 -56.51
C ARG A 496 -15.90 -16.43 -55.30
N TRP A 497 -16.84 -17.32 -54.94
CA TRP A 497 -17.73 -17.12 -53.80
C TRP A 497 -17.25 -17.86 -52.56
N TYR A 498 -17.48 -17.23 -51.42
CA TYR A 498 -17.06 -17.76 -50.15
C TYR A 498 -18.11 -17.52 -49.08
N LEU A 499 -18.33 -18.53 -48.21
CA LEU A 499 -19.05 -18.38 -46.95
C LEU A 499 -18.08 -17.81 -45.91
N HIS A 500 -18.47 -16.72 -45.26
CA HIS A 500 -17.63 -16.04 -44.27
C HIS A 500 -18.29 -15.97 -42.89
N GLY A 501 -19.62 -16.00 -42.78
CA GLY A 501 -20.27 -15.88 -41.50
C GLY A 501 -21.65 -16.54 -41.43
N LEU A 502 -22.06 -16.80 -40.18
CA LEU A 502 -23.35 -17.38 -39.85
C LEU A 502 -24.12 -16.41 -38.95
N PHE A 503 -25.38 -16.18 -39.29
CA PHE A 503 -26.30 -15.46 -38.41
C PHE A 503 -26.94 -16.45 -37.44
N ALA A 504 -27.24 -15.97 -36.21
CA ALA A 504 -27.94 -16.75 -35.19
C ALA A 504 -29.46 -16.86 -35.48
#